data_2860b838b3dbfae2f34f21ffddc2786d
#
_entry.id   2860b838b3dbfae2f34f21ffddc2786d
#
_cell.length_a   1.000
_cell.length_b   1.000
_cell.length_c   1.000
_cell.angle_alpha   90.00
_cell.angle_beta   90.00
_cell.angle_gamma   90.00
#
_symmetry.space_group_name_H-M   'P 1'
#
loop_
_entity.id
_entity.type
_entity.pdbx_description
1 polymer ?
#
loop_
_entity_poly.entity_id
_entity_poly.type
_entity_poly.pdbx_seq_one_letter_code
_entity_poly.pdbx_strand_id
1 'polypeptide(L)'
;MITSPNIANANNVTVGNDNEQLKAVVKDFFDEYENINCDKSEEKIIENIAELSTTEVNHVSEKIQSDNSSYLQIVELMLQRKKIIENTSDIDLTEYNKTIDLFYKNIQIKGNDAEIDVKVTKNWNYAFSPEIQSGATDTYTIYLKKELNQWKISLVKGLTDTVIDDDINNMNDEISSQQRNMYVNRMKKECYVLSNENNNAGQGWMVSPYSLENQIKAANGTYNGGNASRYALDHALEPSSNYVYFTFDCTNFISQCLYAGGIKQHVGSAYTDTCWYYKTSTNRSSSWTGANEFYKYINSTVSKISKSNGSWDTAEIGDIIQLMSGGEASHSLIISGVAYSSYGRSDLLVCAHSTDRRHVSLKEYYSGTKCYHHIKGSK
;
A
#
# COMPACT_ATOMS: atom_id res chain seq x y z
N MET A 1 -28.60 11.43 57.91
CA MET A 1 -28.21 11.84 56.54
C MET A 1 -27.21 10.81 56.04
N ILE A 2 -27.66 9.96 55.16
CA ILE A 2 -26.83 8.93 54.51
C ILE A 2 -26.45 9.51 53.13
N THR A 3 -25.21 9.86 52.96
CA THR A 3 -24.67 10.34 51.67
C THR A 3 -24.50 9.17 50.73
N SER A 4 -25.19 9.19 49.59
CA SER A 4 -25.04 8.23 48.53
C SER A 4 -23.64 8.33 47.90
N PRO A 5 -22.96 7.23 47.56
CA PRO A 5 -21.66 7.28 46.89
C PRO A 5 -21.83 7.71 45.45
N ASN A 6 -20.87 8.51 44.99
CA ASN A 6 -20.80 9.12 43.68
C ASN A 6 -20.73 8.05 42.55
N ILE A 7 -21.80 7.85 41.82
CA ILE A 7 -21.91 6.93 40.66
C ILE A 7 -21.02 7.40 39.48
N ALA A 8 -20.62 8.68 39.46
CA ALA A 8 -19.77 9.24 38.40
C ALA A 8 -18.35 8.66 38.32
N ASN A 9 -17.77 8.16 39.42
CA ASN A 9 -16.41 7.63 39.45
C ASN A 9 -16.31 6.18 38.94
N ALA A 10 -17.38 5.39 39.07
CA ALA A 10 -17.34 3.99 38.61
C ALA A 10 -17.36 3.87 37.07
N ASN A 11 -18.10 4.75 36.39
CA ASN A 11 -18.18 4.74 34.92
C ASN A 11 -16.89 5.23 34.25
N ASN A 12 -16.18 6.19 34.87
CA ASN A 12 -14.90 6.67 34.31
C ASN A 12 -13.77 5.66 34.47
N VAL A 13 -13.76 4.85 35.51
CA VAL A 13 -12.75 3.81 35.73
C VAL A 13 -12.98 2.62 34.79
N THR A 14 -14.21 2.22 34.52
CA THR A 14 -14.54 1.15 33.58
C THR A 14 -14.24 1.53 32.14
N VAL A 15 -14.58 2.74 31.70
CA VAL A 15 -14.29 3.25 30.36
C VAL A 15 -12.77 3.38 30.10
N GLY A 16 -12.00 3.83 31.10
CA GLY A 16 -10.54 3.89 31.00
C GLY A 16 -9.90 2.50 30.83
N ASN A 17 -10.40 1.49 31.51
CA ASN A 17 -9.93 0.11 31.39
C ASN A 17 -10.32 -0.53 30.04
N ASP A 18 -11.53 -0.29 29.57
CA ASP A 18 -11.97 -0.78 28.24
C ASP A 18 -11.15 -0.14 27.10
N ASN A 19 -10.82 1.15 27.12
CA ASN A 19 -9.99 1.78 26.12
C ASN A 19 -8.60 1.17 26.02
N GLU A 20 -7.95 0.88 27.15
CA GLU A 20 -6.62 0.24 27.13
C GLU A 20 -6.69 -1.22 26.65
N GLN A 21 -7.75 -1.95 27.01
CA GLN A 21 -7.97 -3.31 26.48
C GLN A 21 -8.19 -3.31 24.96
N LEU A 22 -8.97 -2.36 24.44
CA LEU A 22 -9.21 -2.20 23.00
C LEU A 22 -7.90 -1.90 22.25
N LYS A 23 -7.11 -0.95 22.74
CA LYS A 23 -5.79 -0.64 22.16
C LYS A 23 -4.85 -1.84 22.17
N ALA A 24 -4.85 -2.62 23.26
CA ALA A 24 -4.04 -3.82 23.37
C ALA A 24 -4.45 -4.85 22.29
N VAL A 25 -5.75 -5.14 22.14
CA VAL A 25 -6.24 -6.09 21.12
C VAL A 25 -5.86 -5.63 19.72
N VAL A 26 -6.01 -4.34 19.41
CA VAL A 26 -5.65 -3.78 18.10
C VAL A 26 -4.13 -3.86 17.87
N LYS A 27 -3.34 -3.52 18.88
CA LYS A 27 -1.88 -3.61 18.78
C LYS A 27 -1.42 -5.05 18.56
N ASP A 28 -1.92 -5.99 19.37
CA ASP A 28 -1.59 -7.41 19.24
C ASP A 28 -1.96 -7.94 17.84
N PHE A 29 -3.11 -7.53 17.29
CA PHE A 29 -3.52 -7.92 15.95
C PHE A 29 -2.50 -7.48 14.89
N PHE A 30 -2.07 -6.20 14.89
CA PHE A 30 -1.10 -5.72 13.91
C PHE A 30 0.29 -6.30 14.14
N ASP A 31 0.72 -6.44 15.40
CA ASP A 31 2.00 -7.07 15.71
C ASP A 31 2.05 -8.51 15.18
N GLU A 32 0.99 -9.30 15.33
CA GLU A 32 0.92 -10.66 14.82
C GLU A 32 0.78 -10.71 13.30
N TYR A 33 -0.10 -9.87 12.73
CA TYR A 33 -0.34 -9.80 11.28
C TYR A 33 0.93 -9.45 10.48
N GLU A 34 1.75 -8.53 10.99
CA GLU A 34 2.98 -8.10 10.32
C GLU A 34 4.21 -8.94 10.66
N ASN A 35 4.18 -9.70 11.77
CA ASN A 35 5.28 -10.59 12.19
C ASN A 35 5.12 -12.03 11.70
N ILE A 36 4.16 -12.31 10.83
CA ILE A 36 4.07 -13.64 10.22
C ILE A 36 5.35 -13.88 9.43
N ASN A 37 6.25 -14.68 10.01
CA ASN A 37 7.49 -15.08 9.39
C ASN A 37 7.22 -16.13 8.31
N CYS A 38 7.69 -15.84 7.11
CA CYS A 38 7.73 -16.83 6.05
C CYS A 38 8.98 -17.68 6.20
N ASP A 39 8.87 -18.82 6.86
CA ASP A 39 9.96 -19.80 6.90
C ASP A 39 10.21 -20.33 5.49
N LYS A 40 11.40 -20.05 4.95
CA LYS A 40 11.86 -20.47 3.61
C LYS A 40 12.31 -21.93 3.60
N SER A 41 11.45 -22.88 4.00
CA SER A 41 11.76 -24.30 3.81
C SER A 41 11.39 -24.74 2.40
N GLU A 42 12.41 -25.01 1.59
CA GLU A 42 12.40 -25.20 0.13
C GLU A 42 11.54 -26.36 -0.42
N GLU A 43 11.09 -27.31 0.38
CA GLU A 43 10.55 -28.58 -0.14
C GLU A 43 9.02 -28.67 -0.27
N LYS A 44 8.23 -27.64 0.09
CA LYS A 44 6.76 -27.78 0.18
C LYS A 44 5.93 -26.77 -0.60
N ILE A 45 6.49 -26.02 -1.52
CA ILE A 45 5.79 -24.90 -2.17
C ILE A 45 4.66 -25.34 -3.12
N ILE A 46 4.72 -26.51 -3.69
CA ILE A 46 3.83 -26.90 -4.81
C ILE A 46 2.68 -27.79 -4.38
N GLU A 47 2.82 -28.63 -3.37
CA GLU A 47 1.77 -29.60 -3.02
C GLU A 47 0.75 -29.10 -1.97
N ASN A 48 1.04 -28.04 -1.22
CA ASN A 48 0.23 -27.63 -0.06
C ASN A 48 -0.06 -26.14 0.02
N ILE A 49 -0.61 -25.51 -1.02
CA ILE A 49 -1.34 -24.23 -0.88
C ILE A 49 -2.51 -24.37 0.13
N ALA A 50 -2.92 -25.59 0.44
CA ALA A 50 -3.94 -25.90 1.45
C ALA A 50 -3.41 -26.02 2.89
N GLU A 51 -2.09 -26.16 3.09
CA GLU A 51 -1.47 -26.32 4.42
C GLU A 51 -0.44 -25.20 4.70
N LEU A 52 -0.85 -23.94 4.56
CA LEU A 52 -0.18 -22.86 5.29
C LEU A 52 -0.15 -23.22 6.77
N SER A 53 1.00 -23.02 7.43
CA SER A 53 1.15 -23.41 8.81
C SER A 53 -0.02 -22.85 9.61
N THR A 54 -0.89 -23.75 10.01
CA THR A 54 -2.14 -23.47 10.72
C THR A 54 -1.88 -22.67 12.01
N THR A 55 -0.66 -22.69 12.51
CA THR A 55 -0.28 -22.05 13.78
C THR A 55 -0.19 -20.53 13.66
N GLU A 56 0.41 -19.98 12.62
CA GLU A 56 0.58 -18.52 12.46
C GLU A 56 -0.74 -17.83 12.11
N VAL A 57 -1.52 -18.44 11.22
CA VAL A 57 -2.87 -17.96 10.89
C VAL A 57 -3.81 -18.08 12.09
N ASN A 58 -3.67 -19.11 12.92
CA ASN A 58 -4.47 -19.29 14.13
C ASN A 58 -4.28 -18.17 15.15
N HIS A 59 -3.07 -17.64 15.33
CA HIS A 59 -2.85 -16.53 16.27
C HIS A 59 -3.60 -15.26 15.85
N VAL A 60 -3.57 -14.91 14.54
CA VAL A 60 -4.36 -13.79 14.02
C VAL A 60 -5.87 -14.09 14.13
N SER A 61 -6.28 -15.33 13.84
CA SER A 61 -7.70 -15.73 13.87
C SER A 61 -8.30 -15.70 15.28
N GLU A 62 -7.50 -15.94 16.32
CA GLU A 62 -7.95 -15.85 17.73
C GLU A 62 -8.37 -14.43 18.13
N LYS A 63 -7.86 -13.38 17.45
CA LYS A 63 -8.23 -11.99 17.68
C LYS A 63 -9.51 -11.60 16.97
N ILE A 64 -9.99 -12.40 16.02
CA ILE A 64 -11.19 -12.15 15.21
C ILE A 64 -12.39 -12.85 15.81
N GLN A 65 -13.55 -12.23 15.71
CA GLN A 65 -14.81 -12.77 16.18
C GLN A 65 -15.15 -14.10 15.48
N SER A 66 -15.50 -15.12 16.24
CA SER A 66 -15.66 -16.51 15.78
C SER A 66 -16.79 -16.72 14.77
N ASP A 67 -17.81 -15.83 14.73
CA ASP A 67 -18.95 -15.92 13.80
C ASP A 67 -18.67 -15.23 12.45
N ASN A 68 -17.51 -14.58 12.28
CA ASN A 68 -17.16 -13.85 11.05
C ASN A 68 -16.25 -14.66 10.12
N SER A 69 -16.66 -15.88 9.77
CA SER A 69 -15.87 -16.80 8.94
C SER A 69 -15.49 -16.25 7.57
N SER A 70 -16.34 -15.42 6.95
CA SER A 70 -16.05 -14.80 5.65
C SER A 70 -14.93 -13.76 5.73
N TYR A 71 -14.90 -12.98 6.80
CA TYR A 71 -13.84 -12.00 7.02
C TYR A 71 -12.50 -12.69 7.34
N LEU A 72 -12.53 -13.70 8.19
CA LEU A 72 -11.35 -14.52 8.50
C LEU A 72 -10.75 -15.12 7.22
N GLN A 73 -11.57 -15.66 6.32
CA GLN A 73 -11.10 -16.19 5.04
C GLN A 73 -10.43 -15.12 4.17
N ILE A 74 -10.88 -13.87 4.20
CA ILE A 74 -10.22 -12.76 3.49
C ILE A 74 -8.84 -12.50 4.09
N VAL A 75 -8.73 -12.40 5.41
CA VAL A 75 -7.45 -12.19 6.10
C VAL A 75 -6.46 -13.33 5.77
N GLU A 76 -6.92 -14.57 5.82
CA GLU A 76 -6.11 -15.76 5.46
C GLU A 76 -5.58 -15.66 4.02
N LEU A 77 -6.42 -15.27 3.07
CA LEU A 77 -6.02 -15.14 1.66
C LEU A 77 -5.02 -13.99 1.44
N MET A 78 -5.13 -12.90 2.19
CA MET A 78 -4.16 -11.81 2.13
C MET A 78 -2.79 -12.24 2.64
N LEU A 79 -2.74 -12.94 3.77
CA LEU A 79 -1.52 -13.51 4.31
C LEU A 79 -0.90 -14.54 3.35
N GLN A 80 -1.74 -15.38 2.75
CA GLN A 80 -1.33 -16.33 1.73
C GLN A 80 -0.72 -15.64 0.50
N ARG A 81 -1.35 -14.56 0.02
CA ARG A 81 -0.82 -13.77 -1.10
C ARG A 81 0.56 -13.18 -0.79
N LYS A 82 0.73 -12.57 0.39
CA LYS A 82 2.02 -12.03 0.84
C LYS A 82 3.10 -13.13 0.81
N LYS A 83 2.81 -14.28 1.38
CA LYS A 83 3.73 -15.43 1.42
C LYS A 83 4.09 -15.96 0.03
N ILE A 84 3.13 -16.02 -0.89
CA ILE A 84 3.40 -16.44 -2.27
C ILE A 84 4.36 -15.44 -2.94
N ILE A 85 4.14 -14.14 -2.81
CA ILE A 85 5.00 -13.10 -3.39
C ILE A 85 6.42 -13.22 -2.86
N GLU A 86 6.59 -13.39 -1.55
CA GLU A 86 7.90 -13.55 -0.92
C GLU A 86 8.63 -14.82 -1.40
N ASN A 87 7.92 -15.94 -1.46
CA ASN A 87 8.49 -17.24 -1.83
C ASN A 87 8.76 -17.40 -3.33
N THR A 88 8.00 -16.71 -4.17
CA THR A 88 8.14 -16.79 -5.64
C THR A 88 8.99 -15.68 -6.23
N SER A 89 9.44 -14.73 -5.41
CA SER A 89 10.34 -13.67 -5.85
C SER A 89 11.76 -14.22 -6.06
N ASP A 90 12.38 -13.83 -7.15
CA ASP A 90 13.80 -14.12 -7.47
C ASP A 90 14.77 -13.13 -6.81
N ILE A 91 14.28 -12.19 -6.01
CA ILE A 91 15.02 -11.34 -5.09
C ILE A 91 14.61 -11.62 -3.64
N ASP A 92 15.49 -11.34 -2.70
CA ASP A 92 15.21 -11.56 -1.28
C ASP A 92 14.35 -10.44 -0.69
N LEU A 93 13.03 -10.63 -0.70
CA LEU A 93 12.05 -9.71 -0.11
C LEU A 93 11.95 -9.83 1.42
N THR A 94 12.84 -10.58 2.08
CA THR A 94 12.84 -10.66 3.55
C THR A 94 12.94 -9.26 4.16
N GLU A 95 12.01 -8.95 5.03
CA GLU A 95 11.93 -7.69 5.75
C GLU A 95 12.63 -7.79 7.10
N TYR A 96 13.46 -6.82 7.43
CA TYR A 96 14.12 -6.70 8.73
C TYR A 96 14.10 -5.26 9.24
N ASN A 97 14.53 -5.02 10.49
CA ASN A 97 14.41 -3.72 11.18
C ASN A 97 12.97 -3.20 11.18
N LYS A 98 12.00 -4.10 11.34
CA LYS A 98 10.58 -3.75 11.32
C LYS A 98 10.21 -2.88 12.53
N THR A 99 9.46 -1.82 12.26
CA THR A 99 8.78 -1.02 13.29
C THR A 99 7.33 -0.79 12.91
N ILE A 100 6.45 -0.79 13.90
CA ILE A 100 5.01 -0.54 13.73
C ILE A 100 4.61 0.51 14.75
N ASP A 101 4.11 1.64 14.28
CA ASP A 101 3.61 2.74 15.08
C ASP A 101 2.10 2.89 14.87
N LEU A 102 1.33 2.83 15.95
CA LEU A 102 -0.12 2.99 15.95
C LEU A 102 -0.51 4.34 16.56
N PHE A 103 -1.21 5.16 15.78
CA PHE A 103 -1.78 6.41 16.24
C PHE A 103 -3.31 6.31 16.24
N TYR A 104 -3.90 6.22 17.44
CA TYR A 104 -5.35 6.12 17.64
C TYR A 104 -5.98 7.51 17.52
N LYS A 105 -6.88 7.70 16.54
CA LYS A 105 -7.52 8.99 16.26
C LYS A 105 -8.85 9.15 17.00
N ASN A 106 -9.63 8.07 17.07
CA ASN A 106 -10.97 8.08 17.62
C ASN A 106 -11.26 6.72 18.25
N ILE A 107 -11.89 6.68 19.43
CA ILE A 107 -12.34 5.45 20.09
C ILE A 107 -13.75 5.70 20.57
N GLN A 108 -14.71 4.92 20.10
CA GLN A 108 -16.10 4.97 20.49
C GLN A 108 -16.53 3.61 21.04
N ILE A 109 -17.13 3.60 22.23
CA ILE A 109 -17.65 2.40 22.87
C ILE A 109 -19.15 2.57 23.10
N LYS A 110 -19.96 1.61 22.64
CA LYS A 110 -21.40 1.58 22.81
C LYS A 110 -21.85 0.20 23.31
N GLY A 111 -21.88 0.03 24.63
CA GLY A 111 -22.20 -1.26 25.24
C GLY A 111 -21.13 -2.32 24.94
N ASN A 112 -21.48 -3.35 24.20
CA ASN A 112 -20.57 -4.42 23.79
C ASN A 112 -19.94 -4.20 22.40
N ASP A 113 -20.20 -3.07 21.76
CA ASP A 113 -19.66 -2.72 20.46
C ASP A 113 -18.65 -1.56 20.60
N ALA A 114 -17.57 -1.60 19.85
CA ALA A 114 -16.60 -0.53 19.79
C ALA A 114 -16.13 -0.28 18.35
N GLU A 115 -15.76 0.98 18.10
CA GLU A 115 -15.17 1.43 16.84
C GLU A 115 -13.91 2.23 17.14
N ILE A 116 -12.81 1.94 16.42
CA ILE A 116 -11.52 2.61 16.58
C ILE A 116 -10.99 3.02 15.23
N ASP A 117 -10.69 4.32 15.05
CA ASP A 117 -9.89 4.80 13.94
C ASP A 117 -8.42 4.83 14.33
N VAL A 118 -7.59 4.13 13.58
CA VAL A 118 -6.14 4.05 13.82
C VAL A 118 -5.35 4.30 12.54
N LYS A 119 -4.34 5.15 12.64
CA LYS A 119 -3.30 5.28 11.60
C LYS A 119 -2.14 4.37 12.00
N VAL A 120 -1.75 3.47 11.13
CA VAL A 120 -0.64 2.53 11.30
C VAL A 120 0.47 2.92 10.35
N THR A 121 1.65 3.18 10.87
CA THR A 121 2.86 3.43 10.07
C THR A 121 3.83 2.28 10.30
N LYS A 122 4.26 1.65 9.21
CA LYS A 122 5.21 0.54 9.21
C LYS A 122 6.47 0.96 8.48
N ASN A 123 7.62 0.55 9.00
CA ASN A 123 8.90 0.73 8.35
C ASN A 123 9.69 -0.58 8.42
N TRP A 124 10.46 -0.86 7.37
CA TRP A 124 11.35 -2.02 7.29
C TRP A 124 12.47 -1.75 6.30
N ASN A 125 13.43 -2.67 6.22
CA ASN A 125 14.38 -2.72 5.13
C ASN A 125 14.25 -4.08 4.44
N TYR A 126 14.31 -4.13 3.11
CA TYR A 126 14.42 -5.40 2.40
C TYR A 126 15.85 -5.92 2.42
N ALA A 127 16.03 -7.24 2.48
CA ALA A 127 17.37 -7.85 2.48
C ALA A 127 18.16 -7.53 1.21
N PHE A 128 17.47 -7.39 0.06
CA PHE A 128 18.11 -7.01 -1.21
C PHE A 128 18.44 -5.51 -1.32
N SER A 129 17.85 -4.65 -0.49
CA SER A 129 18.02 -3.17 -0.51
C SER A 129 18.19 -2.62 0.91
N PRO A 130 19.25 -3.02 1.64
CA PRO A 130 19.42 -2.72 3.05
C PRO A 130 19.63 -1.23 3.36
N GLU A 131 20.11 -0.46 2.42
CA GLU A 131 20.43 0.96 2.58
C GLU A 131 19.22 1.88 2.43
N ILE A 132 18.10 1.40 1.89
CA ILE A 132 16.89 2.20 1.68
C ILE A 132 15.79 1.66 2.59
N GLN A 133 15.29 2.51 3.47
CA GLN A 133 14.15 2.18 4.30
C GLN A 133 12.87 2.19 3.46
N SER A 134 12.18 1.06 3.45
CA SER A 134 10.81 0.91 2.95
C SER A 134 9.79 1.27 4.02
N GLY A 135 8.55 1.52 3.64
CA GLY A 135 7.51 1.80 4.62
C GLY A 135 6.14 1.98 4.00
N ALA A 136 5.14 1.87 4.86
CA ALA A 136 3.74 2.03 4.52
C ALA A 136 3.00 2.80 5.63
N THR A 137 2.03 3.61 5.25
CA THR A 137 1.11 4.25 6.19
C THR A 137 -0.31 4.03 5.72
N ASP A 138 -1.12 3.44 6.59
CA ASP A 138 -2.52 3.14 6.33
C ASP A 138 -3.41 3.68 7.44
N THR A 139 -4.66 3.95 7.13
CA THR A 139 -5.68 4.29 8.13
C THR A 139 -6.76 3.23 8.11
N TYR A 140 -7.03 2.67 9.27
CA TYR A 140 -8.01 1.63 9.46
C TYR A 140 -9.14 2.12 10.36
N THR A 141 -10.37 1.65 10.09
CA THR A 141 -11.46 1.69 11.05
C THR A 141 -11.73 0.27 11.52
N ILE A 142 -11.55 0.02 12.81
CA ILE A 142 -11.63 -1.31 13.40
C ILE A 142 -12.90 -1.39 14.25
N TYR A 143 -13.74 -2.37 13.94
CA TYR A 143 -14.94 -2.70 14.69
C TYR A 143 -14.67 -3.88 15.61
N LEU A 144 -15.05 -3.75 16.86
CA LEU A 144 -14.85 -4.79 17.87
C LEU A 144 -16.17 -5.08 18.59
N LYS A 145 -16.30 -6.34 19.02
CA LYS A 145 -17.39 -6.79 19.90
C LYS A 145 -16.85 -7.45 21.16
N LYS A 146 -17.56 -7.26 22.26
CA LYS A 146 -17.20 -7.85 23.56
C LYS A 146 -17.89 -9.20 23.71
N GLU A 147 -17.12 -10.27 23.72
CA GLU A 147 -17.56 -11.66 23.91
C GLU A 147 -16.95 -12.22 25.19
N LEU A 148 -17.76 -12.80 26.08
CA LEU A 148 -17.28 -13.37 27.34
C LEU A 148 -16.34 -12.44 28.12
N ASN A 149 -16.64 -11.15 28.10
CA ASN A 149 -15.86 -10.06 28.71
C ASN A 149 -14.49 -9.78 28.07
N GLN A 150 -14.27 -10.27 26.84
CA GLN A 150 -13.08 -10.00 26.02
C GLN A 150 -13.48 -9.29 24.73
N TRP A 151 -12.71 -8.28 24.32
CA TRP A 151 -12.88 -7.63 23.05
C TRP A 151 -12.31 -8.49 21.90
N LYS A 152 -13.08 -8.66 20.83
CA LYS A 152 -12.69 -9.35 19.61
C LYS A 152 -12.94 -8.46 18.41
N ILE A 153 -12.05 -8.51 17.42
CA ILE A 153 -12.20 -7.79 16.15
C ILE A 153 -13.31 -8.44 15.33
N SER A 154 -14.30 -7.67 14.93
CA SER A 154 -15.35 -8.12 14.02
C SER A 154 -15.09 -7.74 12.58
N LEU A 155 -14.41 -6.62 12.34
CA LEU A 155 -14.06 -6.14 11.00
C LEU A 155 -12.91 -5.14 11.10
N VAL A 156 -11.98 -5.17 10.13
CA VAL A 156 -10.99 -4.12 9.89
C VAL A 156 -11.25 -3.54 8.49
N LYS A 157 -11.76 -2.33 8.40
CA LYS A 157 -11.87 -1.60 7.13
C LYS A 157 -10.52 -1.00 6.78
N GLY A 158 -10.12 -1.09 5.51
CA GLY A 158 -8.84 -0.61 5.01
C GLY A 158 -7.68 -1.61 5.14
N LEU A 159 -7.94 -2.86 5.55
CA LEU A 159 -6.91 -3.89 5.67
C LEU A 159 -6.36 -4.34 4.32
N THR A 160 -7.14 -4.16 3.27
CA THR A 160 -6.76 -4.53 1.91
C THR A 160 -6.05 -3.39 1.25
N ASP A 161 -4.90 -3.67 0.64
CA ASP A 161 -4.11 -2.69 -0.09
C ASP A 161 -4.63 -2.49 -1.52
N THR A 162 -4.81 -1.24 -1.89
CA THR A 162 -4.89 -0.77 -3.28
C THR A 162 -6.20 -0.96 -4.04
N VAL A 163 -6.17 -0.72 -5.31
CA VAL A 163 -7.22 -0.62 -6.34
C VAL A 163 -8.31 -1.72 -6.32
N ILE A 164 -8.04 -2.83 -5.65
CA ILE A 164 -9.08 -3.79 -5.24
C ILE A 164 -10.00 -3.15 -4.20
N ASP A 165 -9.50 -2.18 -3.48
CA ASP A 165 -10.12 -1.59 -2.30
C ASP A 165 -11.18 -0.56 -2.60
N ASP A 166 -11.18 0.07 -3.77
CA ASP A 166 -12.32 0.92 -4.14
C ASP A 166 -13.62 0.10 -4.14
N ASP A 167 -13.55 -1.17 -4.52
CA ASP A 167 -14.68 -2.09 -4.42
C ASP A 167 -14.93 -2.55 -2.97
N ILE A 168 -13.90 -2.63 -2.11
CA ILE A 168 -13.99 -3.13 -0.73
C ILE A 168 -14.16 -1.98 0.28
N ASN A 169 -13.50 -0.84 0.09
CA ASN A 169 -13.67 0.36 0.92
C ASN A 169 -15.04 1.01 0.74
N ASN A 170 -15.69 0.78 -0.41
CA ASN A 170 -17.11 1.04 -0.62
C ASN A 170 -18.01 -0.05 0.00
N MET A 171 -17.41 -1.06 0.60
CA MET A 171 -18.13 -2.08 1.35
C MET A 171 -18.61 -1.49 2.68
N ASN A 172 -19.80 -0.92 2.68
CA ASN A 172 -20.59 -0.65 3.88
C ASN A 172 -20.92 -1.97 4.60
N ASP A 173 -21.35 -1.89 5.86
CA ASP A 173 -21.73 -3.03 6.72
C ASP A 173 -22.80 -3.97 6.11
N GLU A 174 -23.40 -3.61 4.98
CA GLU A 174 -24.42 -4.34 4.21
C GLU A 174 -23.88 -5.14 3.03
N ILE A 175 -22.60 -5.52 3.03
CA ILE A 175 -22.09 -6.35 1.93
C ILE A 175 -22.85 -7.65 1.87
N SER A 176 -23.49 -7.86 0.74
CA SER A 176 -24.15 -9.14 0.48
C SER A 176 -23.10 -10.26 0.52
N SER A 177 -23.51 -11.42 1.03
CA SER A 177 -22.67 -12.64 0.98
C SER A 177 -22.14 -12.94 -0.42
N GLN A 178 -22.87 -12.50 -1.45
CA GLN A 178 -22.49 -12.64 -2.85
C GLN A 178 -21.26 -11.78 -3.21
N GLN A 179 -21.18 -10.54 -2.75
CA GLN A 179 -20.02 -9.66 -3.00
C GLN A 179 -18.77 -10.16 -2.27
N ARG A 180 -18.90 -10.65 -1.03
CA ARG A 180 -17.80 -11.28 -0.30
C ARG A 180 -17.28 -12.51 -1.05
N ASN A 181 -18.17 -13.35 -1.56
CA ASN A 181 -17.79 -14.53 -2.34
C ASN A 181 -17.10 -14.15 -3.66
N MET A 182 -17.51 -13.08 -4.32
CA MET A 182 -16.81 -12.58 -5.52
C MET A 182 -15.38 -12.15 -5.18
N TYR A 183 -15.18 -11.45 -4.07
CA TYR A 183 -13.86 -11.03 -3.60
C TYR A 183 -12.96 -12.24 -3.26
N VAL A 184 -13.46 -13.15 -2.45
CA VAL A 184 -12.75 -14.39 -2.10
C VAL A 184 -12.32 -15.17 -3.36
N ASN A 185 -13.20 -15.29 -4.34
CA ASN A 185 -12.88 -15.97 -5.60
C ASN A 185 -11.83 -15.24 -6.42
N ARG A 186 -11.85 -13.90 -6.41
CA ARG A 186 -10.86 -13.06 -7.08
C ARG A 186 -9.48 -13.23 -6.43
N MET A 187 -9.40 -13.18 -5.10
CA MET A 187 -8.16 -13.39 -4.35
C MET A 187 -7.59 -14.79 -4.55
N LYS A 188 -8.43 -15.83 -4.54
CA LYS A 188 -8.01 -17.21 -4.85
C LYS A 188 -7.42 -17.32 -6.25
N LYS A 189 -8.04 -16.66 -7.23
CA LYS A 189 -7.54 -16.65 -8.61
C LYS A 189 -6.20 -15.92 -8.69
N GLU A 190 -6.02 -14.82 -7.99
CA GLU A 190 -4.75 -14.11 -7.97
C GLU A 190 -3.64 -14.93 -7.32
N CYS A 191 -3.88 -15.53 -6.16
CA CYS A 191 -2.93 -16.45 -5.53
C CYS A 191 -2.53 -17.61 -6.48
N TYR A 192 -3.50 -18.17 -7.21
CA TYR A 192 -3.23 -19.21 -8.21
C TYR A 192 -2.35 -18.69 -9.36
N VAL A 193 -2.62 -17.50 -9.90
CA VAL A 193 -1.83 -16.91 -10.99
C VAL A 193 -0.41 -16.63 -10.50
N LEU A 194 -0.24 -15.97 -9.35
CA LEU A 194 1.07 -15.69 -8.76
C LEU A 194 1.89 -16.98 -8.51
N SER A 195 1.25 -18.04 -8.04
CA SER A 195 1.92 -19.33 -7.81
C SER A 195 2.39 -20.02 -9.11
N ASN A 196 1.70 -19.79 -10.23
CA ASN A 196 1.98 -20.47 -11.49
C ASN A 196 2.87 -19.67 -12.44
N GLU A 197 2.89 -18.34 -12.36
CA GLU A 197 3.75 -17.50 -13.20
C GLU A 197 5.24 -17.72 -12.93
N ASN A 198 5.62 -18.20 -11.75
CA ASN A 198 7.00 -18.36 -11.30
C ASN A 198 7.53 -19.81 -11.36
N ASN A 199 6.79 -20.79 -11.89
CA ASN A 199 7.29 -22.15 -12.04
C ASN A 199 8.49 -22.30 -13.03
N ASN A 200 8.94 -21.19 -13.64
CA ASN A 200 10.14 -21.12 -14.51
C ASN A 200 11.32 -20.38 -13.86
N ALA A 201 11.20 -19.85 -12.66
CA ALA A 201 12.29 -19.19 -11.96
C ALA A 201 13.19 -20.25 -11.29
N GLY A 202 14.28 -20.61 -11.96
CA GLY A 202 15.30 -21.51 -11.40
C GLY A 202 15.95 -20.89 -10.15
N GLN A 203 16.16 -21.71 -9.14
CA GLN A 203 16.84 -21.38 -7.88
C GLN A 203 18.21 -20.75 -8.12
N GLY A 204 18.39 -19.52 -7.74
CA GLY A 204 19.66 -18.81 -7.79
C GLY A 204 19.59 -17.45 -7.15
N TRP A 205 19.72 -17.43 -5.83
CA TRP A 205 19.79 -16.20 -5.03
C TRP A 205 21.15 -15.52 -5.26
N MET A 206 21.19 -14.49 -6.10
CA MET A 206 22.31 -13.57 -6.14
C MET A 206 21.82 -12.17 -5.83
N VAL A 207 22.19 -11.68 -4.66
CA VAL A 207 22.01 -10.28 -4.27
C VAL A 207 22.94 -9.45 -5.17
N SER A 208 22.39 -8.72 -6.13
CA SER A 208 23.12 -7.63 -6.74
C SER A 208 23.14 -6.48 -5.73
N PRO A 209 24.31 -5.93 -5.36
CA PRO A 209 24.35 -4.77 -4.49
C PRO A 209 23.67 -3.61 -5.21
N TYR A 210 22.45 -3.32 -4.75
CA TYR A 210 21.66 -2.20 -5.21
C TYR A 210 22.24 -0.95 -4.56
N SER A 211 22.83 -0.04 -5.32
CA SER A 211 23.14 1.30 -4.82
C SER A 211 22.35 2.33 -5.62
N LEU A 212 21.55 3.12 -4.92
CA LEU A 212 20.83 4.27 -5.48
C LEU A 212 21.80 5.21 -6.23
N GLU A 213 23.04 5.35 -5.73
CA GLU A 213 24.09 6.17 -6.35
C GLU A 213 24.48 5.72 -7.76
N ASN A 214 24.46 4.43 -8.04
CA ASN A 214 24.78 3.91 -9.36
C ASN A 214 23.67 4.14 -10.38
N GLN A 215 22.45 4.37 -9.95
CA GLN A 215 21.29 4.61 -10.80
C GLN A 215 21.01 6.10 -11.05
N ILE A 216 21.57 7.01 -10.26
CA ILE A 216 21.43 8.48 -10.42
C ILE A 216 22.18 9.00 -11.66
N LYS A 217 22.96 8.19 -12.37
CA LYS A 217 23.98 8.63 -13.34
C LYS A 217 23.52 8.97 -14.75
N ALA A 218 22.27 9.00 -15.10
CA ALA A 218 21.87 9.28 -16.48
C ALA A 218 20.87 10.42 -16.62
N ALA A 219 21.27 11.63 -16.30
CA ALA A 219 20.53 12.82 -16.76
C ALA A 219 21.03 13.24 -18.14
N ASN A 220 20.57 12.59 -19.20
CA ASN A 220 20.70 13.09 -20.56
C ASN A 220 19.41 13.84 -20.94
N GLY A 221 19.20 15.03 -20.36
CA GLY A 221 17.99 15.83 -20.66
C GLY A 221 17.60 16.80 -19.57
N THR A 222 16.43 17.40 -19.71
CA THR A 222 15.84 18.34 -18.75
C THR A 222 15.18 17.64 -17.54
N TYR A 223 15.19 16.32 -17.46
CA TYR A 223 14.61 15.52 -16.39
C TYR A 223 15.66 14.65 -15.71
N ASN A 224 15.66 14.66 -14.40
CA ASN A 224 16.48 13.80 -13.56
C ASN A 224 15.57 12.87 -12.73
N GLY A 225 15.43 11.62 -13.19
CA GLY A 225 14.62 10.59 -12.52
C GLY A 225 15.12 10.28 -11.10
N GLY A 226 16.43 10.37 -10.85
CA GLY A 226 17.01 10.20 -9.51
C GLY A 226 16.57 11.30 -8.53
N ASN A 227 16.47 12.57 -8.96
CA ASN A 227 15.94 13.64 -8.12
C ASN A 227 14.44 13.46 -7.85
N ALA A 228 13.67 13.03 -8.86
CA ALA A 228 12.26 12.72 -8.70
C ALA A 228 12.04 11.57 -7.71
N SER A 229 12.84 10.51 -7.82
CA SER A 229 12.82 9.37 -6.90
C SER A 229 13.23 9.77 -5.48
N ARG A 230 14.27 10.60 -5.31
CA ARG A 230 14.68 11.08 -4.00
C ARG A 230 13.56 11.88 -3.33
N TYR A 231 12.95 12.80 -4.07
CA TYR A 231 11.77 13.52 -3.57
C TYR A 231 10.66 12.55 -3.15
N ALA A 232 10.42 11.49 -3.93
CA ALA A 232 9.44 10.48 -3.61
C ALA A 232 9.79 9.73 -2.31
N LEU A 233 11.04 9.31 -2.13
CA LEU A 233 11.50 8.64 -0.90
C LEU A 233 11.36 9.52 0.34
N ASP A 234 11.69 10.82 0.20
CA ASP A 234 11.64 11.78 1.30
C ASP A 234 10.20 12.12 1.71
N HIS A 235 9.24 12.07 0.78
CA HIS A 235 7.88 12.57 1.00
C HIS A 235 6.78 11.52 0.91
N ALA A 236 7.09 10.26 0.70
CA ALA A 236 6.08 9.20 0.57
C ALA A 236 5.26 8.95 1.84
N LEU A 237 5.87 9.04 3.03
CA LEU A 237 5.19 8.85 4.32
C LEU A 237 5.03 10.15 5.10
N GLU A 238 5.79 11.19 4.74
CA GLU A 238 5.78 12.52 5.33
C GLU A 238 5.51 13.57 4.23
N PRO A 239 4.23 13.85 3.92
CA PRO A 239 3.88 14.76 2.83
C PRO A 239 4.53 16.13 2.97
N SER A 240 4.99 16.69 1.85
CA SER A 240 5.62 18.01 1.80
C SER A 240 4.64 19.10 2.22
N SER A 241 5.04 19.97 3.14
CA SER A 241 4.26 21.13 3.59
C SER A 241 4.02 22.18 2.50
N ASN A 242 4.75 22.11 1.37
CA ASN A 242 4.57 23.03 0.24
C ASN A 242 3.31 22.77 -0.59
N TYR A 243 2.67 21.62 -0.39
CA TYR A 243 1.49 21.19 -1.13
C TYR A 243 0.40 20.74 -0.17
N VAL A 244 -0.86 20.88 -0.60
CA VAL A 244 -1.98 20.31 0.16
C VAL A 244 -2.01 18.81 -0.11
N TYR A 245 -2.17 18.03 0.95
CA TYR A 245 -2.47 16.60 0.87
C TYR A 245 -3.97 16.44 0.64
N PHE A 246 -4.36 15.82 -0.47
CA PHE A 246 -5.77 15.57 -0.84
C PHE A 246 -6.19 14.17 -0.40
N THR A 247 -7.49 13.94 -0.29
CA THR A 247 -8.03 12.59 -0.01
C THR A 247 -7.58 11.57 -1.05
N PHE A 248 -7.55 11.97 -2.33
CA PHE A 248 -6.97 11.22 -3.45
C PHE A 248 -5.72 11.96 -3.90
N ASP A 249 -4.56 11.60 -3.37
CA ASP A 249 -3.32 12.37 -3.50
C ASP A 249 -2.29 11.75 -4.45
N CYS A 250 -2.54 10.55 -4.98
CA CYS A 250 -1.56 9.78 -5.74
C CYS A 250 -0.95 10.57 -6.91
N THR A 251 -1.77 11.28 -7.67
CA THR A 251 -1.31 12.06 -8.83
C THR A 251 -0.74 13.41 -8.43
N ASN A 252 -1.25 14.05 -7.37
CA ASN A 252 -0.62 15.23 -6.78
C ASN A 252 0.82 14.90 -6.34
N PHE A 253 1.02 13.75 -5.71
CA PHE A 253 2.34 13.30 -5.28
C PHE A 253 3.30 13.06 -6.45
N ILE A 254 2.90 12.27 -7.46
CA ILE A 254 3.80 12.02 -8.61
C ILE A 254 4.08 13.31 -9.40
N SER A 255 3.15 14.25 -9.42
CA SER A 255 3.36 15.55 -10.05
C SER A 255 4.42 16.38 -9.32
N GLN A 256 4.44 16.34 -7.99
CA GLN A 256 5.51 16.94 -7.18
C GLN A 256 6.86 16.29 -7.48
N CYS A 257 6.91 14.96 -7.56
CA CYS A 257 8.13 14.22 -7.90
C CYS A 257 8.67 14.60 -9.29
N LEU A 258 7.79 14.65 -10.31
CA LEU A 258 8.17 15.08 -11.66
C LEU A 258 8.70 16.52 -11.68
N TYR A 259 8.07 17.43 -10.92
CA TYR A 259 8.51 18.80 -10.78
C TYR A 259 9.88 18.89 -10.10
N ALA A 260 10.10 18.14 -9.02
CA ALA A 260 11.39 18.02 -8.34
C ALA A 260 12.48 17.41 -9.24
N GLY A 261 12.08 16.51 -10.16
CA GLY A 261 12.95 15.96 -11.21
C GLY A 261 13.26 16.93 -12.35
N GLY A 262 12.70 18.15 -12.34
CA GLY A 262 12.99 19.20 -13.32
C GLY A 262 11.98 19.36 -14.44
N ILE A 263 10.86 18.66 -14.44
CA ILE A 263 9.78 18.90 -15.41
C ILE A 263 9.18 20.28 -15.16
N LYS A 264 9.12 21.09 -16.20
CA LYS A 264 8.56 22.46 -16.13
C LYS A 264 7.04 22.43 -16.15
N GLN A 265 6.42 23.22 -15.29
CA GLN A 265 4.97 23.38 -15.28
C GLN A 265 4.48 23.98 -16.61
N HIS A 266 3.39 23.43 -17.10
CA HIS A 266 2.60 23.97 -18.22
C HIS A 266 1.39 24.71 -17.64
N VAL A 267 1.54 26.01 -17.37
CA VAL A 267 0.50 26.84 -16.76
C VAL A 267 -0.60 27.12 -17.78
N GLY A 268 -1.85 27.01 -17.36
CA GLY A 268 -3.04 27.25 -18.18
C GLY A 268 -4.26 27.55 -17.32
N SER A 269 -5.43 27.13 -17.77
CA SER A 269 -6.69 27.29 -17.03
C SER A 269 -6.76 26.31 -15.86
N ALA A 270 -7.21 26.78 -14.71
CA ALA A 270 -7.43 25.95 -13.55
C ALA A 270 -8.51 24.88 -13.81
N TYR A 271 -8.36 23.74 -13.17
CA TYR A 271 -9.30 22.61 -13.25
C TYR A 271 -9.51 22.05 -14.67
N THR A 272 -8.51 22.18 -15.56
CA THR A 272 -8.50 21.52 -16.88
C THR A 272 -7.41 20.46 -16.96
N ASP A 273 -7.53 19.53 -17.90
CA ASP A 273 -6.54 18.50 -18.22
C ASP A 273 -5.68 18.86 -19.45
N THR A 274 -5.78 20.10 -19.96
CA THR A 274 -5.00 20.60 -21.12
C THR A 274 -3.69 21.28 -20.72
N CYS A 275 -3.42 21.41 -19.44
CA CYS A 275 -2.21 22.00 -18.83
C CYS A 275 -1.80 21.16 -17.61
N TRP A 276 -0.61 21.40 -17.05
CA TRP A 276 -0.09 20.67 -15.90
C TRP A 276 0.69 21.61 -14.98
N TYR A 277 0.05 22.06 -13.91
CA TYR A 277 0.65 23.02 -12.97
C TYR A 277 -0.05 23.03 -11.61
N TYR A 278 0.66 23.53 -10.61
CA TYR A 278 0.16 23.80 -9.26
C TYR A 278 0.69 25.16 -8.77
N LYS A 279 -0.18 26.06 -8.37
CA LYS A 279 0.16 27.31 -7.67
C LYS A 279 -0.39 27.29 -6.24
N THR A 280 -1.63 26.88 -6.07
CA THR A 280 -2.30 26.72 -4.77
C THR A 280 -3.30 25.57 -4.87
N SER A 281 -3.87 25.16 -3.72
CA SER A 281 -4.93 24.13 -3.68
C SER A 281 -6.14 24.49 -4.55
N THR A 282 -6.41 25.75 -4.81
CA THR A 282 -7.52 26.24 -5.64
C THR A 282 -7.09 26.78 -7.01
N ASN A 283 -5.79 26.84 -7.29
CA ASN A 283 -5.26 27.28 -8.58
C ASN A 283 -4.25 26.25 -9.08
N ARG A 284 -4.76 25.18 -9.64
CA ARG A 284 -4.04 24.05 -10.20
C ARG A 284 -4.82 23.44 -11.38
N SER A 285 -4.14 22.68 -12.21
CA SER A 285 -4.80 21.88 -13.26
C SER A 285 -5.39 20.58 -12.67
N SER A 286 -6.42 20.03 -13.33
CA SER A 286 -6.95 18.70 -13.00
C SER A 286 -5.90 17.61 -13.25
N SER A 287 -5.09 17.75 -14.28
CA SER A 287 -3.99 16.83 -14.61
C SER A 287 -2.87 16.79 -13.57
N TRP A 288 -2.74 17.81 -12.70
CA TRP A 288 -1.79 17.77 -11.58
C TRP A 288 -2.25 16.84 -10.46
N THR A 289 -3.56 16.70 -10.25
CA THR A 289 -4.14 15.99 -9.09
C THR A 289 -4.98 14.77 -9.42
N GLY A 290 -5.47 14.62 -10.65
CA GLY A 290 -6.33 13.53 -11.05
C GLY A 290 -5.61 12.49 -11.91
N ALA A 291 -5.76 11.20 -11.57
CA ALA A 291 -5.04 10.13 -12.26
C ALA A 291 -5.43 10.03 -13.74
N ASN A 292 -6.72 10.04 -14.04
CA ASN A 292 -7.20 9.95 -15.41
C ASN A 292 -6.95 11.25 -16.21
N GLU A 293 -7.02 12.40 -15.56
CA GLU A 293 -6.70 13.69 -16.15
C GLU A 293 -5.21 13.80 -16.48
N PHE A 294 -4.33 13.29 -15.64
CA PHE A 294 -2.90 13.18 -15.94
C PHE A 294 -2.65 12.22 -17.10
N TYR A 295 -3.33 11.06 -17.12
CA TYR A 295 -3.24 10.10 -18.21
C TYR A 295 -3.65 10.73 -19.55
N LYS A 296 -4.76 11.46 -19.58
CA LYS A 296 -5.21 12.20 -20.76
C LYS A 296 -4.20 13.26 -21.19
N TYR A 297 -3.71 14.07 -20.23
CA TYR A 297 -2.73 15.11 -20.49
C TYR A 297 -1.42 14.56 -21.06
N ILE A 298 -0.81 13.59 -20.39
CA ILE A 298 0.52 13.09 -20.79
C ILE A 298 0.50 12.39 -22.15
N ASN A 299 -0.65 11.88 -22.58
CA ASN A 299 -0.85 11.24 -23.88
C ASN A 299 -1.36 12.20 -24.96
N SER A 300 -1.66 13.45 -24.60
CA SER A 300 -2.18 14.44 -25.56
C SER A 300 -1.08 15.15 -26.35
N THR A 301 -1.47 15.76 -27.47
CA THR A 301 -0.57 16.60 -28.29
C THR A 301 -0.21 17.92 -27.64
N VAL A 302 -1.02 18.41 -26.69
CA VAL A 302 -0.75 19.65 -25.94
C VAL A 302 0.21 19.46 -24.77
N SER A 303 0.50 18.21 -24.40
CA SER A 303 1.44 17.90 -23.31
C SER A 303 2.80 18.54 -23.54
N LYS A 304 3.33 19.16 -22.50
CA LYS A 304 4.71 19.67 -22.43
C LYS A 304 5.67 18.69 -21.74
N ILE A 305 5.16 17.54 -21.32
CA ILE A 305 5.99 16.43 -20.84
C ILE A 305 6.37 15.56 -22.03
N SER A 306 7.67 15.38 -22.24
CA SER A 306 8.21 14.45 -23.22
C SER A 306 8.32 13.06 -22.60
N LYS A 307 7.65 12.07 -23.19
CA LYS A 307 7.70 10.68 -22.77
C LYS A 307 7.67 9.72 -23.94
N SER A 308 8.05 8.47 -23.70
CA SER A 308 7.68 7.33 -24.55
C SER A 308 6.84 6.34 -23.76
N ASN A 309 6.18 5.43 -24.45
CA ASN A 309 5.56 4.29 -23.79
C ASN A 309 6.69 3.39 -23.26
N GLY A 310 6.57 3.03 -22.00
CA GLY A 310 7.44 2.08 -21.32
C GLY A 310 6.78 0.70 -21.20
N SER A 311 7.52 -0.22 -20.67
CA SER A 311 7.08 -1.56 -20.27
C SER A 311 7.78 -1.91 -18.96
N TRP A 312 7.40 -3.05 -18.38
CA TRP A 312 8.14 -3.62 -17.25
C TRP A 312 9.65 -3.66 -17.51
N ASP A 313 10.09 -4.11 -18.70
CA ASP A 313 11.49 -4.32 -19.01
C ASP A 313 12.27 -3.02 -19.25
N THR A 314 11.59 -1.96 -19.64
CA THR A 314 12.23 -0.68 -20.03
C THR A 314 12.01 0.44 -19.01
N ALA A 315 11.21 0.21 -17.98
CA ALA A 315 10.93 1.21 -16.95
C ALA A 315 12.20 1.53 -16.13
N GLU A 316 12.38 2.80 -15.80
CA GLU A 316 13.55 3.32 -15.09
C GLU A 316 13.14 4.11 -13.84
N ILE A 317 14.10 4.38 -12.96
CA ILE A 317 13.88 5.23 -11.78
C ILE A 317 13.38 6.61 -12.21
N GLY A 318 12.29 7.05 -11.55
CA GLY A 318 11.61 8.31 -11.86
C GLY A 318 10.51 8.17 -12.91
N ASP A 319 10.36 7.02 -13.55
CA ASP A 319 9.23 6.76 -14.45
C ASP A 319 7.93 6.63 -13.66
N ILE A 320 6.82 6.87 -14.34
CA ILE A 320 5.48 6.82 -13.75
C ILE A 320 4.78 5.55 -14.20
N ILE A 321 4.15 4.88 -13.26
CA ILE A 321 3.22 3.78 -13.52
C ILE A 321 1.82 4.27 -13.16
N GLN A 322 0.85 4.02 -14.06
CA GLN A 322 -0.56 4.21 -13.74
C GLN A 322 -1.30 2.87 -13.76
N LEU A 323 -2.06 2.61 -12.71
CA LEU A 323 -2.94 1.46 -12.62
C LEU A 323 -4.23 1.79 -13.36
N MET A 324 -4.68 0.85 -14.21
CA MET A 324 -5.82 1.06 -15.10
C MET A 324 -7.03 0.24 -14.66
N SER A 325 -8.19 0.87 -14.61
CA SER A 325 -9.47 0.22 -14.34
C SER A 325 -10.50 0.69 -15.37
N GLY A 326 -11.18 -0.24 -16.03
CA GLY A 326 -12.19 0.10 -17.05
C GLY A 326 -11.68 0.94 -18.23
N GLY A 327 -10.37 0.96 -18.50
CA GLY A 327 -9.74 1.78 -19.54
C GLY A 327 -9.31 3.18 -19.09
N GLU A 328 -9.56 3.54 -17.84
CA GLU A 328 -9.16 4.80 -17.21
C GLU A 328 -8.06 4.59 -16.18
N ALA A 329 -7.22 5.61 -15.95
CA ALA A 329 -6.22 5.56 -14.89
C ALA A 329 -6.88 5.85 -13.54
N SER A 330 -6.74 4.91 -12.61
CA SER A 330 -7.32 5.00 -11.25
C SER A 330 -6.29 5.37 -10.19
N HIS A 331 -5.01 5.06 -10.40
CA HIS A 331 -3.94 5.32 -9.43
C HIS A 331 -2.63 5.65 -10.15
N SER A 332 -1.72 6.36 -9.46
CA SER A 332 -0.43 6.79 -10.00
C SER A 332 0.69 6.50 -9.01
N LEU A 333 1.76 5.89 -9.51
CA LEU A 333 2.94 5.49 -8.76
C LEU A 333 4.19 6.07 -9.43
N ILE A 334 5.25 6.30 -8.68
CA ILE A 334 6.58 6.62 -9.21
C ILE A 334 7.57 5.52 -8.87
N ILE A 335 8.42 5.16 -9.84
CA ILE A 335 9.47 4.16 -9.63
C ILE A 335 10.61 4.78 -8.82
N SER A 336 10.85 4.22 -7.64
CA SER A 336 11.93 4.62 -6.72
C SER A 336 13.13 3.70 -6.78
N GLY A 337 13.01 2.53 -7.42
CA GLY A 337 14.09 1.59 -7.58
C GLY A 337 13.80 0.50 -8.60
N VAL A 338 14.86 -0.15 -9.08
CA VAL A 338 14.79 -1.31 -9.97
C VAL A 338 15.67 -2.40 -9.37
N ALA A 339 15.08 -3.53 -9.05
CA ALA A 339 15.77 -4.68 -8.52
C ALA A 339 16.13 -5.66 -9.65
N TYR A 340 17.32 -6.26 -9.55
CA TYR A 340 17.82 -7.23 -10.51
C TYR A 340 18.28 -8.51 -9.81
N SER A 341 18.00 -9.65 -10.43
CA SER A 341 18.61 -10.94 -10.10
C SER A 341 19.66 -11.33 -11.16
N SER A 342 20.22 -12.52 -11.02
CA SER A 342 21.08 -13.12 -12.06
C SER A 342 20.37 -13.37 -13.40
N TYR A 343 19.03 -13.37 -13.39
CA TYR A 343 18.19 -13.60 -14.58
C TYR A 343 17.72 -12.31 -15.26
N GLY A 344 18.06 -11.16 -14.71
CA GLY A 344 17.68 -9.85 -15.24
C GLY A 344 16.87 -9.03 -14.24
N ARG A 345 15.97 -8.20 -14.75
CA ARG A 345 15.09 -7.38 -13.93
C ARG A 345 14.08 -8.27 -13.19
N SER A 346 13.99 -8.10 -11.88
CA SER A 346 13.19 -8.94 -11.00
C SER A 346 12.05 -8.20 -10.33
N ASP A 347 12.23 -6.89 -10.05
CA ASP A 347 11.17 -6.07 -9.49
C ASP A 347 11.36 -4.58 -9.79
N LEU A 348 10.30 -3.82 -9.58
CA LEU A 348 10.29 -2.36 -9.53
C LEU A 348 9.85 -1.95 -8.14
N LEU A 349 10.60 -1.04 -7.51
CA LEU A 349 10.25 -0.45 -6.22
C LEU A 349 9.54 0.86 -6.49
N VAL A 350 8.44 1.11 -5.79
CA VAL A 350 7.60 2.27 -6.03
C VAL A 350 7.30 3.07 -4.78
N CYS A 351 7.01 4.36 -4.98
CA CYS A 351 6.40 5.23 -3.98
C CYS A 351 5.05 5.72 -4.47
N ALA A 352 4.12 5.94 -3.51
CA ALA A 352 2.77 6.41 -3.79
C ALA A 352 2.16 7.14 -2.59
N HIS A 353 1.15 7.98 -2.84
CA HIS A 353 0.21 8.49 -1.86
C HIS A 353 -1.19 7.92 -2.07
N SER A 354 -2.11 8.19 -1.16
CA SER A 354 -3.50 7.67 -1.03
C SER A 354 -3.61 6.24 -0.48
N THR A 355 -2.59 5.52 -0.48
CA THR A 355 -2.09 4.44 0.34
C THR A 355 -0.60 4.73 0.36
N ASP A 356 -0.12 5.36 1.45
CA ASP A 356 1.22 5.93 1.44
C ASP A 356 2.26 4.79 1.47
N ARG A 357 3.05 4.71 0.41
CA ARG A 357 4.05 3.65 0.20
C ARG A 357 5.39 4.26 -0.14
N ARG A 358 6.42 3.86 0.58
CA ARG A 358 7.80 4.25 0.37
C ARG A 358 8.65 3.04 0.00
N HIS A 359 9.12 2.99 -1.24
CA HIS A 359 10.07 1.98 -1.72
C HIS A 359 9.59 0.54 -1.52
N VAL A 360 8.34 0.28 -1.90
CA VAL A 360 7.74 -1.05 -1.80
C VAL A 360 7.78 -1.79 -3.12
N SER A 361 7.80 -3.11 -3.08
CA SER A 361 7.73 -3.97 -4.28
C SER A 361 6.45 -3.68 -5.08
N LEU A 362 6.58 -3.52 -6.40
CA LEU A 362 5.43 -3.39 -7.29
C LEU A 362 4.55 -4.66 -7.30
N LYS A 363 5.11 -5.81 -6.90
CA LYS A 363 4.36 -7.07 -6.76
C LYS A 363 3.35 -7.04 -5.62
N GLU A 364 3.51 -6.14 -4.64
CA GLU A 364 2.51 -5.92 -3.59
C GLU A 364 1.21 -5.35 -4.17
N TYR A 365 1.32 -4.57 -5.26
CA TYR A 365 0.15 -4.06 -5.97
C TYR A 365 -0.47 -5.15 -6.86
N TYR A 366 -1.81 -5.12 -6.93
CA TYR A 366 -2.59 -6.05 -7.73
C TYR A 366 -2.09 -6.20 -9.17
N SER A 367 -2.22 -7.41 -9.72
CA SER A 367 -1.78 -7.78 -11.07
C SER A 367 -2.56 -7.13 -12.24
N GLY A 368 -3.43 -6.15 -11.97
CA GLY A 368 -4.21 -5.43 -12.99
C GLY A 368 -3.36 -4.73 -14.04
N THR A 369 -4.01 -4.24 -15.10
CA THR A 369 -3.34 -3.56 -16.21
C THR A 369 -2.58 -2.33 -15.73
N LYS A 370 -1.30 -2.25 -16.08
CA LYS A 370 -0.40 -1.14 -15.76
C LYS A 370 0.03 -0.42 -17.02
N CYS A 371 -0.02 0.92 -16.99
CA CYS A 371 0.50 1.76 -18.05
C CYS A 371 1.81 2.41 -17.58
N TYR A 372 2.89 2.21 -18.32
CA TYR A 372 4.22 2.72 -18.01
C TYR A 372 4.53 3.95 -18.86
N HIS A 373 4.93 5.04 -18.23
CA HIS A 373 5.33 6.28 -18.88
C HIS A 373 6.83 6.51 -18.62
N HIS A 374 7.65 6.25 -19.63
CA HIS A 374 9.08 6.56 -19.56
C HIS A 374 9.29 8.06 -19.81
N ILE A 375 9.70 8.79 -18.77
CA ILE A 375 9.80 10.26 -18.75
C ILE A 375 11.13 10.72 -19.30
N LYS A 376 11.12 11.58 -20.29
CA LYS A 376 12.34 12.06 -20.98
C LYS A 376 12.68 13.52 -20.65
N GLY A 377 11.69 14.32 -20.24
CA GLY A 377 11.90 15.73 -19.94
C GLY A 377 10.74 16.63 -20.33
N SER A 378 10.99 17.93 -20.37
CA SER A 378 10.06 18.92 -20.90
C SER A 378 10.24 19.07 -22.42
N LYS A 379 9.13 19.28 -23.14
CA LYS A 379 9.15 19.65 -24.56
C LYS A 379 9.47 21.13 -24.73
#